data_12fdf581c268e84b2196542fac3b6037
#
_entry.id   12fdf581c268e84b2196542fac3b6037
#
_cell.length_a   1.000
_cell.length_b   1.000
_cell.length_c   1.000
_cell.angle_alpha   90.00
_cell.angle_beta   90.00
_cell.angle_gamma   90.00
#
_symmetry.space_group_name_H-M   'P 1'
#
loop_
_entity.id
_entity.type
_entity.pdbx_description
1 polymer ?
#
loop_
_entity_poly.entity_id
_entity_poly.type
_entity_poly.pdbx_seq_one_letter_code
_entity_poly.pdbx_strand_id
1 'polypeptide(L)'
;MPKDPQPASTISLASLPAIGAALDGGIFAGLTTKPDSTHCAVVLLPGGGTDLTWKKAKTWAEEQGGELPSRPVAALLFANVKASLQLGWHWTSEEFDASYAWYCRFYYGDQFNVLKSYEGSAVAVRQIPLTA
;
A
#
# COMPACT_ATOMS: atom_id res chain seq x y z
N MET A 1 4.37 -9.73 -28.65
CA MET A 1 4.33 -8.31 -28.26
C MET A 1 4.98 -8.14 -26.90
N PRO A 2 6.05 -7.43 -26.85
CA PRO A 2 6.65 -7.20 -25.55
C PRO A 2 5.74 -6.35 -24.69
N LYS A 3 5.62 -6.73 -23.45
CA LYS A 3 4.94 -5.94 -22.47
C LYS A 3 5.88 -4.86 -21.96
N ASP A 4 5.31 -3.89 -21.29
CA ASP A 4 6.11 -3.00 -20.48
C ASP A 4 6.95 -3.82 -19.50
N PRO A 5 8.11 -3.32 -19.09
CA PRO A 5 8.90 -4.02 -18.10
C PRO A 5 8.05 -4.36 -16.90
N GLN A 6 8.06 -5.62 -16.53
CA GLN A 6 7.35 -6.06 -15.34
C GLN A 6 8.09 -5.56 -14.10
N PRO A 7 7.37 -5.22 -13.01
CA PRO A 7 8.02 -5.05 -11.72
C PRO A 7 8.83 -6.30 -11.39
N ALA A 8 9.87 -6.15 -10.60
CA ALA A 8 10.63 -7.29 -10.13
C ALA A 8 9.68 -8.29 -9.49
N SER A 9 9.68 -9.54 -9.97
CA SER A 9 8.79 -10.57 -9.44
C SER A 9 9.22 -11.04 -8.06
N THR A 10 10.53 -10.96 -7.75
CA THR A 10 11.07 -11.30 -6.43
C THR A 10 12.27 -10.42 -6.14
N ILE A 11 12.66 -10.35 -4.87
CA ILE A 11 13.85 -9.62 -4.44
C ILE A 11 14.51 -10.39 -3.31
N SER A 12 15.85 -10.39 -3.26
CA SER A 12 16.54 -11.01 -2.16
C SER A 12 16.63 -10.06 -0.97
N LEU A 13 16.63 -10.61 0.23
CA LEU A 13 16.76 -9.83 1.44
C LEU A 13 18.03 -8.98 1.41
N ALA A 14 19.12 -9.53 0.89
CA ALA A 14 20.40 -8.83 0.83
C ALA A 14 20.39 -7.63 -0.13
N SER A 15 19.45 -7.59 -1.08
CA SER A 15 19.33 -6.50 -2.06
C SER A 15 18.46 -5.34 -1.57
N LEU A 16 17.85 -5.44 -0.39
CA LEU A 16 16.96 -4.41 0.11
C LEU A 16 17.76 -3.17 0.53
N PRO A 17 17.30 -1.97 0.16
CA PRO A 17 17.92 -0.74 0.63
C PRO A 17 17.45 -0.40 2.05
N ALA A 18 17.92 0.71 2.57
CA ALA A 18 17.40 1.24 3.84
C ALA A 18 15.92 1.65 3.67
N ILE A 19 15.16 1.55 4.75
CA ILE A 19 13.77 2.04 4.77
C ILE A 19 13.77 3.52 4.38
N GLY A 20 12.87 3.88 3.46
CA GLY A 20 12.77 5.22 2.91
C GLY A 20 13.58 5.46 1.66
N ALA A 21 14.49 4.54 1.30
CA ALA A 21 15.29 4.66 0.09
C ALA A 21 14.54 4.13 -1.14
N ALA A 22 14.98 4.55 -2.32
CA ALA A 22 14.33 4.17 -3.57
C ALA A 22 14.38 2.66 -3.81
N LEU A 23 13.27 2.11 -4.25
CA LEU A 23 13.13 0.71 -4.65
C LEU A 23 12.00 0.57 -5.64
N ASP A 24 12.29 0.01 -6.80
CA ASP A 24 11.30 -0.43 -7.79
C ASP A 24 10.21 0.62 -8.10
N GLY A 25 10.64 1.85 -8.33
CA GLY A 25 9.73 2.95 -8.71
C GLY A 25 9.05 3.66 -7.56
N GLY A 26 9.33 3.29 -6.33
CA GLY A 26 8.81 3.93 -5.12
C GLY A 26 9.87 3.97 -4.05
N ILE A 27 9.45 3.87 -2.79
CA ILE A 27 10.37 3.79 -1.66
C ILE A 27 10.10 2.54 -0.84
N PHE A 28 11.18 1.97 -0.31
CA PHE A 28 11.08 0.78 0.53
C PHE A 28 10.49 1.14 1.90
N ALA A 29 9.41 0.48 2.28
CA ALA A 29 8.70 0.77 3.53
C ALA A 29 8.93 -0.29 4.60
N GLY A 30 9.50 -1.43 4.27
CA GLY A 30 9.71 -2.51 5.22
C GLY A 30 9.17 -3.84 4.71
N LEU A 31 9.14 -4.82 5.59
CA LEU A 31 8.72 -6.18 5.25
C LEU A 31 7.35 -6.48 5.83
N THR A 32 6.60 -7.29 5.12
CA THR A 32 5.31 -7.80 5.58
C THR A 32 5.18 -9.28 5.24
N THR A 33 4.27 -9.96 5.93
CA THR A 33 3.94 -11.35 5.63
C THR A 33 2.45 -11.42 5.30
N LYS A 34 2.14 -11.94 4.12
CA LYS A 34 0.75 -12.12 3.68
C LYS A 34 0.08 -13.27 4.42
N PRO A 35 -1.27 -13.34 4.39
CA PRO A 35 -1.99 -14.45 5.03
C PRO A 35 -1.56 -15.84 4.56
N ASP A 36 -1.07 -15.97 3.32
CA ASP A 36 -0.56 -17.22 2.78
C ASP A 36 0.88 -17.52 3.19
N SER A 37 1.44 -16.76 4.13
CA SER A 37 2.81 -16.85 4.64
C SER A 37 3.89 -16.39 3.68
N THR A 38 3.54 -15.74 2.59
CA THR A 38 4.53 -15.13 1.69
C THR A 38 5.12 -13.88 2.33
N HIS A 39 6.45 -13.84 2.47
CA HIS A 39 7.15 -12.67 2.97
C HIS A 39 7.45 -11.73 1.82
N CYS A 40 7.12 -10.44 1.99
CA CYS A 40 7.24 -9.46 0.91
C CYS A 40 7.95 -8.20 1.37
N ALA A 41 8.67 -7.57 0.43
CA ALA A 41 9.11 -6.19 0.58
C ALA A 41 7.97 -5.27 0.15
N VAL A 42 7.67 -4.25 0.95
CA VAL A 42 6.63 -3.29 0.66
C VAL A 42 7.25 -2.04 0.05
N VAL A 43 6.75 -1.65 -1.11
CA VAL A 43 7.17 -0.44 -1.81
C VAL A 43 6.00 0.53 -1.82
N LEU A 44 6.20 1.74 -1.28
CA LEU A 44 5.20 2.80 -1.36
C LEU A 44 5.41 3.52 -2.69
N LEU A 45 4.41 3.46 -3.57
CA LEU A 45 4.47 4.11 -4.87
C LEU A 45 4.25 5.62 -4.71
N PRO A 46 4.82 6.43 -5.62
CA PRO A 46 4.67 7.90 -5.53
C PRO A 46 3.25 8.34 -5.83
N GLY A 47 2.89 9.50 -5.31
CA GLY A 47 1.60 10.12 -5.54
C GLY A 47 0.56 9.69 -4.53
N GLY A 48 -0.61 10.28 -4.66
CA GLY A 48 -1.76 9.95 -3.82
C GLY A 48 -3.04 10.30 -4.55
N GLY A 49 -4.10 9.56 -4.27
CA GLY A 49 -5.43 9.84 -4.76
C GLY A 49 -6.23 10.59 -3.71
N THR A 50 -7.19 11.40 -4.14
CA THR A 50 -8.08 12.14 -3.24
C THR A 50 -9.51 12.04 -3.74
N ASP A 51 -10.45 12.18 -2.78
CA ASP A 51 -11.88 12.21 -3.09
C ASP A 51 -12.35 10.95 -3.83
N LEU A 52 -11.89 9.79 -3.36
CA LEU A 52 -12.18 8.50 -3.96
C LEU A 52 -13.05 7.65 -3.06
N THR A 53 -14.13 7.08 -3.60
CA THR A 53 -14.84 6.00 -2.94
C THR A 53 -13.94 4.77 -2.87
N TRP A 54 -14.27 3.79 -2.03
CA TRP A 54 -13.45 2.60 -1.89
C TRP A 54 -13.21 1.89 -3.23
N LYS A 55 -14.26 1.73 -4.02
CA LYS A 55 -14.15 1.10 -5.33
C LYS A 55 -13.24 1.88 -6.27
N LYS A 56 -13.40 3.21 -6.31
CA LYS A 56 -12.55 4.07 -7.13
C LYS A 56 -11.12 4.09 -6.65
N ALA A 57 -10.91 4.02 -5.33
CA ALA A 57 -9.57 3.96 -4.76
C ALA A 57 -8.83 2.70 -5.19
N LYS A 58 -9.52 1.55 -5.19
CA LYS A 58 -8.92 0.30 -5.66
C LYS A 58 -8.53 0.38 -7.13
N THR A 59 -9.39 0.92 -7.98
CA THR A 59 -9.10 1.11 -9.40
C THR A 59 -7.93 2.08 -9.59
N TRP A 60 -7.95 3.19 -8.85
CA TRP A 60 -6.85 4.17 -8.91
C TRP A 60 -5.50 3.53 -8.56
N ALA A 61 -5.46 2.71 -7.50
CA ALA A 61 -4.22 2.04 -7.09
C ALA A 61 -3.70 1.10 -8.17
N GLU A 62 -4.60 0.36 -8.83
CA GLU A 62 -4.22 -0.51 -9.94
C GLU A 62 -3.65 0.29 -11.11
N GLU A 63 -4.21 1.46 -11.39
CA GLU A 63 -3.70 2.35 -12.44
C GLU A 63 -2.29 2.87 -12.11
N GLN A 64 -1.95 2.96 -10.84
CA GLN A 64 -0.60 3.33 -10.42
C GLN A 64 0.39 2.17 -10.49
N GLY A 65 -0.06 0.99 -10.84
CA GLY A 65 0.78 -0.19 -10.90
C GLY A 65 0.91 -0.94 -9.58
N GLY A 66 -0.01 -0.74 -8.67
CA GLY A 66 0.01 -1.37 -7.36
C GLY A 66 -1.38 -1.71 -6.85
N GLU A 67 -1.53 -1.65 -5.54
CA GLU A 67 -2.78 -1.95 -4.85
C GLU A 67 -2.90 -1.08 -3.61
N LEU A 68 -4.10 -1.00 -3.04
CA LEU A 68 -4.27 -0.35 -1.74
C LEU A 68 -3.54 -1.17 -0.68
N PRO A 69 -2.99 -0.51 0.35
CA PRO A 69 -2.37 -1.25 1.44
C PRO A 69 -3.42 -2.05 2.22
N SER A 70 -3.05 -3.28 2.60
CA SER A 70 -3.82 -4.03 3.57
C SER A 70 -3.74 -3.33 4.93
N ARG A 71 -4.53 -3.78 5.90
CA ARG A 71 -4.47 -3.20 7.24
C ARG A 71 -3.07 -3.28 7.86
N PRO A 72 -2.39 -4.45 7.84
CA PRO A 72 -1.02 -4.52 8.36
C PRO A 72 -0.04 -3.65 7.58
N VAL A 73 -0.19 -3.59 6.26
CA VAL A 73 0.69 -2.75 5.42
C VAL A 73 0.47 -1.28 5.71
N ALA A 74 -0.79 -0.85 5.92
CA ALA A 74 -1.06 0.54 6.31
C ALA A 74 -0.38 0.89 7.64
N ALA A 75 -0.41 -0.03 8.60
CA ALA A 75 0.29 0.16 9.87
C ALA A 75 1.81 0.26 9.68
N LEU A 76 2.36 -0.56 8.77
CA LEU A 76 3.78 -0.52 8.43
C LEU A 76 4.17 0.83 7.81
N LEU A 77 3.36 1.34 6.89
CA LEU A 77 3.61 2.64 6.28
C LEU A 77 3.65 3.74 7.34
N PHE A 78 2.69 3.75 8.25
CA PHE A 78 2.65 4.71 9.33
C PHE A 78 3.90 4.61 10.22
N ALA A 79 4.31 3.40 10.56
CA ALA A 79 5.44 3.17 11.45
C ALA A 79 6.77 3.59 10.83
N ASN A 80 6.95 3.37 9.53
CA ASN A 80 8.28 3.43 8.92
C ASN A 80 8.48 4.60 7.97
N VAL A 81 7.43 5.08 7.30
CA VAL A 81 7.56 6.10 6.25
C VAL A 81 6.54 7.21 6.39
N LYS A 82 6.11 7.51 7.61
CA LYS A 82 5.09 8.53 7.88
C LYS A 82 5.41 9.86 7.19
N ALA A 83 6.67 10.25 7.15
CA ALA A 83 7.08 11.51 6.54
C ALA A 83 6.78 11.59 5.04
N SER A 84 6.59 10.46 4.38
CA SER A 84 6.28 10.38 2.95
C SER A 84 4.77 10.27 2.69
N LEU A 85 3.95 10.29 3.74
CA LEU A 85 2.50 10.14 3.64
C LEU A 85 1.83 11.49 3.84
N GLN A 86 0.72 11.71 3.12
CA GLN A 86 -0.18 12.82 3.45
C GLN A 86 -0.96 12.46 4.71
N LEU A 87 -1.23 13.48 5.52
CA LEU A 87 -2.05 13.30 6.71
C LEU A 87 -3.52 13.10 6.29
N GLY A 88 -4.29 12.50 7.19
CA GLY A 88 -5.69 12.22 6.93
C GLY A 88 -5.96 10.74 6.81
N TRP A 89 -7.21 10.41 6.48
CA TRP A 89 -7.59 9.01 6.40
C TRP A 89 -7.48 8.50 4.97
N HIS A 90 -7.00 7.26 4.87
CA HIS A 90 -6.70 6.63 3.60
C HIS A 90 -7.31 5.23 3.58
N TRP A 91 -7.90 4.85 2.45
CA TRP A 91 -8.48 3.53 2.29
C TRP A 91 -7.45 2.42 2.43
N THR A 92 -7.86 1.31 3.05
CA THR A 92 -7.13 0.04 2.94
C THR A 92 -7.82 -0.86 1.91
N SER A 93 -7.17 -1.97 1.56
CA SER A 93 -7.74 -2.95 0.64
C SER A 93 -8.79 -3.84 1.31
N GLU A 94 -8.99 -3.72 2.61
CA GLU A 94 -9.79 -4.69 3.35
C GLU A 94 -11.21 -4.20 3.59
N GLU A 95 -12.13 -5.05 3.22
CA GLU A 95 -13.55 -4.87 3.41
C GLU A 95 -13.93 -5.29 4.83
N PHE A 96 -14.82 -4.53 5.46
CA PHE A 96 -15.39 -4.93 6.74
C PHE A 96 -16.63 -5.79 6.52
N ASP A 97 -17.53 -5.31 5.65
CA ASP A 97 -18.73 -6.04 5.22
C ASP A 97 -19.18 -5.51 3.85
N ALA A 98 -20.37 -5.86 3.43
CA ALA A 98 -20.89 -5.45 2.11
C ALA A 98 -20.91 -3.94 1.92
N SER A 99 -21.09 -3.17 2.99
CA SER A 99 -21.27 -1.70 2.91
C SER A 99 -20.09 -0.92 3.45
N TYR A 100 -19.18 -1.52 4.22
CA TYR A 100 -18.12 -0.84 4.94
C TYR A 100 -16.76 -1.41 4.57
N ALA A 101 -15.74 -0.55 4.57
CA ALA A 101 -14.34 -0.95 4.38
C ALA A 101 -13.45 -0.22 5.39
N TRP A 102 -12.28 -0.79 5.63
CA TRP A 102 -11.33 -0.25 6.60
C TRP A 102 -10.50 0.88 6.01
N TYR A 103 -10.21 1.88 6.85
CA TYR A 103 -9.29 2.97 6.52
C TYR A 103 -8.31 3.18 7.66
N CYS A 104 -7.19 3.83 7.35
CA CYS A 104 -6.15 4.19 8.31
C CYS A 104 -6.00 5.70 8.34
N ARG A 105 -5.93 6.28 9.54
CA ARG A 105 -5.63 7.70 9.69
C ARG A 105 -4.12 7.86 9.90
N PHE A 106 -3.46 8.49 8.94
CA PHE A 106 -2.01 8.67 9.02
C PHE A 106 -1.58 9.79 9.97
N TYR A 107 -2.52 10.42 10.67
CA TYR A 107 -2.19 11.26 11.82
C TYR A 107 -1.76 10.43 13.02
N TYR A 108 -2.53 9.38 13.32
CA TYR A 108 -2.40 8.62 14.57
C TYR A 108 -2.05 7.17 14.35
N GLY A 109 -2.18 6.67 13.12
CA GLY A 109 -1.95 5.27 12.82
C GLY A 109 -3.10 4.35 13.19
N ASP A 110 -4.23 4.89 13.65
CA ASP A 110 -5.38 4.08 14.00
C ASP A 110 -6.23 3.74 12.78
N GLN A 111 -7.03 2.71 12.90
CA GLN A 111 -7.82 2.20 11.79
C GLN A 111 -9.26 1.99 12.23
N PHE A 112 -10.17 2.37 11.35
CA PHE A 112 -11.61 2.24 11.54
C PHE A 112 -12.25 1.82 10.22
N ASN A 113 -13.53 1.51 10.24
CA ASN A 113 -14.29 1.27 9.01
C ASN A 113 -15.30 2.39 8.79
N VAL A 114 -15.66 2.59 7.54
CA VAL A 114 -16.62 3.61 7.13
C VAL A 114 -17.34 3.12 5.88
N LEU A 115 -18.48 3.73 5.57
CA LEU A 115 -19.24 3.39 4.36
C LEU A 115 -18.35 3.52 3.12
N LYS A 116 -18.41 2.52 2.26
CA LYS A 116 -17.62 2.47 1.03
C LYS A 116 -17.91 3.63 0.07
N SER A 117 -19.06 4.28 0.23
CA SER A 117 -19.46 5.42 -0.59
C SER A 117 -18.82 6.74 -0.15
N TYR A 118 -18.20 6.79 1.01
CA TYR A 118 -17.49 7.98 1.45
C TYR A 118 -16.25 8.18 0.56
N GLU A 119 -15.88 9.45 0.37
CA GLU A 119 -14.73 9.80 -0.46
C GLU A 119 -13.53 10.10 0.43
N GLY A 120 -12.47 9.35 0.23
CA GLY A 120 -11.26 9.47 1.01
C GLY A 120 -10.02 9.47 0.14
N SER A 121 -8.89 9.56 0.79
CA SER A 121 -7.59 9.53 0.11
C SER A 121 -7.11 8.09 -0.06
N ALA A 122 -6.10 7.92 -0.91
CA ALA A 122 -5.50 6.62 -1.15
C ALA A 122 -4.02 6.75 -1.46
N VAL A 123 -3.26 5.73 -1.09
CA VAL A 123 -1.89 5.50 -1.55
C VAL A 123 -1.85 4.12 -2.20
N ALA A 124 -0.90 3.91 -3.08
CA ALA A 124 -0.70 2.61 -3.72
C ALA A 124 0.61 2.02 -3.24
N VAL A 125 0.62 0.71 -3.04
CA VAL A 125 1.81 -0.04 -2.66
C VAL A 125 2.01 -1.20 -3.61
N ARG A 126 3.25 -1.67 -3.67
CA ARG A 126 3.60 -2.93 -4.33
C ARG A 126 4.20 -3.85 -3.29
N GLN A 127 3.89 -5.14 -3.39
CA GLN A 127 4.44 -6.13 -2.48
C GLN A 127 5.25 -7.11 -3.29
N ILE A 128 6.57 -7.12 -3.08
CA ILE A 128 7.50 -7.94 -3.85
C ILE A 128 7.91 -9.14 -3.00
N PRO A 129 7.58 -10.38 -3.41
CA PRO A 129 7.98 -11.55 -2.64
C PRO A 129 9.50 -11.65 -2.49
N LEU A 130 9.94 -12.08 -1.31
CA LEU A 130 11.35 -12.31 -1.06
C LEU A 130 11.77 -13.66 -1.61
N THR A 131 12.98 -13.71 -2.17
CA THR A 131 13.63 -14.99 -2.49
C THR A 131 14.23 -15.60 -1.24
N ALA A 132 14.34 -16.88 -1.25
CA ALA A 132 14.99 -17.63 -0.17
C ALA A 132 16.49 -17.29 -0.05
#